data_fd8c92ea046de3e936d715568da5a284
#
_entry.id   fd8c92ea046de3e936d715568da5a284
#
_cell.length_a   1.000
_cell.length_b   1.000
_cell.length_c   1.000
_cell.angle_alpha   90.00
_cell.angle_beta   90.00
_cell.angle_gamma   90.00
#
_symmetry.space_group_name_H-M   'P 1'
#
loop_
_entity.id
_entity.type
_entity.pdbx_description
1 polymer ?
#
loop_
_entity_poly.entity_id
_entity_poly.type
_entity_poly.pdbx_seq_one_letter_code
_entity_poly.pdbx_strand_id
1 'polypeptide(L)'
;MSISSKLVLGTVQFGLQYGINSAGRPSIKQVSDILNNAKTGGILILDTSSVYGNAEEVLGDVKAGESFKIVSKYPKCDKSVAETFNNSLKLLGINHFYGYLLHHFEVYCENKSVWNNFVLLQKEGKVDRIGFSLYAVSYTHLRAHET
;
A
#
# COMPACT_ATOMS: atom_id res chain seq x y z
N MET A 1 7.18 -14.81 -18.05
CA MET A 1 7.21 -13.96 -16.83
C MET A 1 8.07 -14.60 -15.77
N SER A 2 9.02 -13.85 -15.24
CA SER A 2 9.80 -14.26 -14.08
C SER A 2 8.88 -14.44 -12.85
N ILE A 3 9.19 -15.41 -11.98
CA ILE A 3 8.45 -15.60 -10.71
C ILE A 3 8.50 -14.34 -9.86
N SER A 4 9.62 -13.61 -9.86
CA SER A 4 9.79 -12.37 -9.12
C SER A 4 8.83 -11.25 -9.53
N SER A 5 8.33 -11.24 -10.77
CA SER A 5 7.32 -10.27 -11.22
C SER A 5 5.94 -10.47 -10.58
N LYS A 6 5.72 -11.59 -9.91
CA LYS A 6 4.51 -11.91 -9.16
C LYS A 6 4.62 -11.59 -7.67
N LEU A 7 5.82 -11.19 -7.21
CA LEU A 7 6.06 -10.85 -5.82
C LEU A 7 5.83 -9.35 -5.58
N VAL A 8 5.35 -9.05 -4.39
CA VAL A 8 5.19 -7.69 -3.87
C VAL A 8 6.01 -7.57 -2.60
N LEU A 9 6.79 -6.50 -2.47
CA LEU A 9 7.57 -6.25 -1.26
C LEU A 9 6.73 -5.45 -0.26
N GLY A 10 6.50 -6.03 0.93
CA GLY A 10 5.87 -5.35 2.06
C GLY A 10 6.87 -4.39 2.74
N THR A 11 6.37 -3.24 3.19
CA THR A 11 7.21 -2.15 3.72
C THR A 11 6.92 -1.77 5.17
N VAL A 12 6.10 -2.54 5.88
CA VAL A 12 5.72 -2.24 7.27
C VAL A 12 6.94 -2.04 8.19
N GLN A 13 8.00 -2.83 7.99
CA GLN A 13 9.24 -2.74 8.78
C GLN A 13 10.07 -1.48 8.50
N PHE A 14 9.80 -0.76 7.42
CA PHE A 14 10.45 0.52 7.14
C PHE A 14 9.93 1.64 8.06
N GLY A 15 8.71 1.51 8.55
CA GLY A 15 8.08 2.49 9.42
C GLY A 15 7.87 2.04 10.87
N LEU A 16 7.77 0.74 11.10
CA LEU A 16 7.49 0.16 12.42
C LEU A 16 8.48 -0.97 12.74
N GLN A 17 8.73 -1.17 14.02
CA GLN A 17 9.33 -2.42 14.49
C GLN A 17 8.26 -3.51 14.45
N TYR A 18 8.31 -4.37 13.46
CA TYR A 18 7.28 -5.36 13.15
C TYR A 18 7.88 -6.74 12.88
N GLY A 19 7.21 -7.78 13.38
CA GLY A 19 7.62 -9.17 13.19
C GLY A 19 8.35 -9.78 14.40
N ILE A 20 8.37 -11.10 14.47
CA ILE A 20 8.86 -11.87 15.62
C ILE A 20 10.38 -11.72 15.81
N ASN A 21 11.13 -11.55 14.73
CA ASN A 21 12.59 -11.45 14.73
C ASN A 21 13.08 -10.08 14.21
N SER A 22 12.32 -9.02 14.47
CA SER A 22 12.70 -7.69 14.02
C SER A 22 13.93 -7.18 14.77
N ALA A 23 15.03 -6.95 14.06
CA ALA A 23 16.25 -6.33 14.58
C ALA A 23 16.13 -4.78 14.71
N GLY A 24 14.91 -4.25 14.68
CA GLY A 24 14.64 -2.82 14.63
C GLY A 24 14.33 -2.34 13.21
N ARG A 25 14.18 -1.02 13.07
CA ARG A 25 13.91 -0.40 11.78
C ARG A 25 15.20 -0.23 10.98
N PRO A 26 15.20 -0.52 9.67
CA PRO A 26 16.37 -0.29 8.85
C PRO A 26 16.68 1.21 8.72
N SER A 27 17.95 1.55 8.57
CA SER A 27 18.38 2.90 8.21
C SER A 27 17.94 3.24 6.77
N ILE A 28 17.92 4.53 6.42
CA ILE A 28 17.62 4.97 5.04
C ILE A 28 18.54 4.31 4.01
N LYS A 29 19.83 4.15 4.35
CA LYS A 29 20.78 3.43 3.47
C LYS A 29 20.36 1.97 3.28
N GLN A 30 20.01 1.27 4.37
CA GLN A 30 19.56 -0.12 4.27
C GLN A 30 18.25 -0.24 3.47
N VAL A 31 17.30 0.69 3.63
CA VAL A 31 16.09 0.74 2.81
C VAL A 31 16.46 0.87 1.33
N SER A 32 17.35 1.79 0.98
CA SER A 32 17.82 1.96 -0.40
C SER A 32 18.46 0.69 -0.96
N ASP A 33 19.31 0.02 -0.17
CA ASP A 33 19.96 -1.24 -0.57
C ASP A 33 18.92 -2.36 -0.78
N ILE A 34 17.93 -2.47 0.12
CA ILE A 34 16.82 -3.45 0.00
C ILE A 34 16.03 -3.19 -1.29
N LEU A 35 15.66 -1.93 -1.56
CA LEU A 35 14.89 -1.57 -2.75
C LEU A 35 15.69 -1.82 -4.04
N ASN A 36 16.98 -1.51 -4.05
CA ASN A 36 17.84 -1.80 -5.20
C ASN A 36 17.94 -3.32 -5.47
N ASN A 37 18.11 -4.13 -4.44
CA ASN A 37 18.10 -5.57 -4.55
C ASN A 37 16.75 -6.11 -5.05
N ALA A 38 15.65 -5.60 -4.51
CA ALA A 38 14.30 -5.97 -4.95
C ALA A 38 14.08 -5.66 -6.44
N LYS A 39 14.45 -4.46 -6.87
CA LYS A 39 14.37 -4.02 -8.27
C LYS A 39 15.21 -4.91 -9.19
N THR A 40 16.46 -5.17 -8.83
CA THR A 40 17.36 -6.04 -9.58
C THR A 40 16.81 -7.47 -9.66
N GLY A 41 16.16 -7.95 -8.59
CA GLY A 41 15.48 -9.24 -8.55
C GLY A 41 14.15 -9.29 -9.31
N GLY A 42 13.68 -8.20 -9.90
CA GLY A 42 12.46 -8.14 -10.71
C GLY A 42 11.17 -7.87 -9.91
N ILE A 43 11.26 -7.45 -8.66
CA ILE A 43 10.11 -6.98 -7.88
C ILE A 43 9.78 -5.55 -8.34
N LEU A 44 8.53 -5.33 -8.75
CA LEU A 44 8.09 -4.06 -9.33
C LEU A 44 7.05 -3.32 -8.49
N ILE A 45 6.52 -3.95 -7.45
CA ILE A 45 5.41 -3.44 -6.64
C ILE A 45 5.80 -3.42 -5.17
N LEU A 46 5.53 -2.30 -4.51
CA LEU A 46 5.64 -2.14 -3.05
C LEU A 46 4.24 -2.06 -2.43
N ASP A 47 4.07 -2.74 -1.30
CA ASP A 47 2.88 -2.67 -0.47
C ASP A 47 3.17 -1.88 0.79
N THR A 48 2.46 -0.78 0.99
CA THR A 48 2.58 0.08 2.16
C THR A 48 1.21 0.43 2.74
N SER A 49 1.18 1.30 3.74
CA SER A 49 -0.04 1.83 4.35
C SER A 49 0.27 3.09 5.15
N SER A 50 -0.70 4.00 5.23
CA SER A 50 -0.64 5.20 6.07
C SER A 50 -0.50 4.90 7.57
N VAL A 51 -0.81 3.66 8.01
CA VAL A 51 -0.66 3.24 9.42
C VAL A 51 0.61 2.42 9.69
N TYR A 52 1.54 2.36 8.74
CA TYR A 52 2.84 1.71 8.93
C TYR A 52 3.90 2.68 9.48
N GLY A 53 3.56 3.41 10.56
CA GLY A 53 4.44 4.43 11.12
C GLY A 53 4.79 5.49 10.08
N ASN A 54 6.08 5.75 9.86
CA ASN A 54 6.55 6.68 8.82
C ASN A 54 7.04 5.98 7.53
N ALA A 55 6.56 4.76 7.23
CA ALA A 55 6.99 4.02 6.04
C ALA A 55 6.76 4.80 4.73
N GLU A 56 5.62 5.49 4.59
CA GLU A 56 5.34 6.30 3.40
C GLU A 56 6.32 7.46 3.24
N GLU A 57 6.70 8.12 4.33
CA GLU A 57 7.70 9.19 4.34
C GLU A 57 9.10 8.66 3.97
N VAL A 58 9.51 7.54 4.56
CA VAL A 58 10.77 6.86 4.23
C VAL A 58 10.84 6.49 2.74
N LEU A 59 9.75 5.94 2.20
CA LEU A 59 9.67 5.61 0.77
C LEU A 59 9.73 6.86 -0.12
N GLY A 60 9.15 7.98 0.32
CA GLY A 60 9.25 9.26 -0.35
C GLY A 60 10.67 9.80 -0.36
N ASP A 61 11.37 9.75 0.79
CA ASP A 61 12.76 10.22 0.95
C ASP A 61 13.73 9.46 0.02
N VAL A 62 13.53 8.16 -0.17
CA VAL A 62 14.33 7.34 -1.09
C VAL A 62 13.79 7.34 -2.53
N LYS A 63 12.76 8.13 -2.83
CA LYS A 63 12.12 8.25 -4.15
C LYS A 63 11.68 6.91 -4.75
N ALA A 64 11.15 6.05 -3.91
CA ALA A 64 10.75 4.70 -4.32
C ALA A 64 9.73 4.70 -5.48
N GLY A 65 8.85 5.70 -5.54
CA GLY A 65 7.84 5.83 -6.58
C GLY A 65 8.38 6.05 -8.01
N GLU A 66 9.66 6.43 -8.15
CA GLU A 66 10.31 6.54 -9.47
C GLU A 66 10.62 5.16 -10.09
N SER A 67 10.75 4.12 -9.25
CA SER A 67 11.17 2.77 -9.68
C SER A 67 10.13 1.70 -9.44
N PHE A 68 9.16 1.94 -8.57
CA PHE A 68 8.16 0.94 -8.15
C PHE A 68 6.74 1.48 -8.32
N LYS A 69 5.83 0.57 -8.62
CA LYS A 69 4.39 0.78 -8.48
C LYS A 69 4.02 0.67 -7.00
N ILE A 70 3.24 1.61 -6.48
CA ILE A 70 2.89 1.66 -5.07
C ILE A 70 1.45 1.23 -4.86
N VAL A 71 1.25 0.33 -3.90
CA VAL A 71 -0.06 -0.02 -3.32
C VAL A 71 -0.09 0.52 -1.91
N SER A 72 -1.09 1.36 -1.58
CA SER A 72 -1.33 1.81 -0.22
C SER A 72 -2.76 1.50 0.23
N LYS A 73 -3.12 1.88 1.46
CA LYS A 73 -4.37 1.46 2.08
C LYS A 73 -5.01 2.58 2.89
N TYR A 74 -6.34 2.63 2.83
CA TYR A 74 -7.16 3.47 3.68
C TYR A 74 -7.52 2.71 4.96
N PRO A 75 -7.06 3.17 6.14
CA PRO A 75 -7.36 2.54 7.41
C PRO A 75 -8.76 2.92 7.92
N LYS A 76 -9.22 2.24 8.96
CA LYS A 76 -10.35 2.71 9.76
C LYS A 76 -9.89 3.93 10.57
N CYS A 77 -10.37 5.11 10.21
CA CYS A 77 -10.01 6.37 10.86
C CYS A 77 -11.12 7.43 10.69
N ASP A 78 -10.98 8.56 11.40
CA ASP A 78 -11.94 9.66 11.35
C ASP A 78 -11.74 10.58 10.13
N LYS A 79 -10.65 10.43 9.39
CA LYS A 79 -10.36 11.23 8.19
C LYS A 79 -11.08 10.66 6.97
N SER A 80 -11.43 11.54 6.03
CA SER A 80 -12.03 11.13 4.78
C SER A 80 -11.04 10.32 3.91
N VAL A 81 -11.59 9.52 2.99
CA VAL A 81 -10.79 8.79 1.99
C VAL A 81 -9.90 9.76 1.20
N ALA A 82 -10.47 10.86 0.71
CA ALA A 82 -9.74 11.85 -0.07
C ALA A 82 -8.59 12.51 0.72
N GLU A 83 -8.81 12.86 1.98
CA GLU A 83 -7.79 13.46 2.84
C GLU A 83 -6.63 12.48 3.08
N THR A 84 -6.93 11.23 3.46
CA THR A 84 -5.92 10.20 3.69
C THR A 84 -5.15 9.87 2.41
N PHE A 85 -5.86 9.72 1.29
CA PHE A 85 -5.28 9.46 -0.02
C PHE A 85 -4.29 10.55 -0.45
N ASN A 86 -4.71 11.81 -0.38
CA ASN A 86 -3.88 12.95 -0.77
C ASN A 86 -2.66 13.12 0.15
N ASN A 87 -2.82 12.87 1.46
CA ASN A 87 -1.69 12.90 2.39
C ASN A 87 -0.66 11.82 2.06
N SER A 88 -1.11 10.60 1.76
CA SER A 88 -0.22 9.50 1.35
C SER A 88 0.52 9.82 0.05
N LEU A 89 -0.15 10.39 -0.97
CA LEU A 89 0.51 10.85 -2.19
C LEU A 89 1.62 11.86 -1.89
N LYS A 90 1.36 12.82 -1.01
CA LYS A 90 2.32 13.85 -0.60
C LYS A 90 3.53 13.25 0.09
N LEU A 91 3.33 12.36 1.07
CA LEU A 91 4.42 11.72 1.80
C LEU A 91 5.31 10.87 0.90
N LEU A 92 4.71 10.13 -0.02
CA LEU A 92 5.39 9.29 -0.99
C LEU A 92 6.04 10.06 -2.15
N GLY A 93 5.69 11.35 -2.31
CA GLY A 93 6.19 12.16 -3.43
C GLY A 93 5.70 11.68 -4.80
N ILE A 94 4.50 11.12 -4.88
CA ILE A 94 3.89 10.60 -6.11
C ILE A 94 2.54 11.28 -6.37
N ASN A 95 2.01 11.13 -7.56
CA ASN A 95 0.72 11.71 -7.97
C ASN A 95 -0.35 10.66 -8.29
N HIS A 96 -0.01 9.38 -8.20
CA HIS A 96 -0.86 8.28 -8.62
C HIS A 96 -0.48 6.99 -7.89
N PHE A 97 -1.48 6.16 -7.53
CA PHE A 97 -1.26 4.83 -6.98
C PHE A 97 -1.55 3.75 -8.04
N TYR A 98 -0.75 2.70 -8.03
CA TYR A 98 -1.08 1.47 -8.75
C TYR A 98 -2.27 0.74 -8.12
N GLY A 99 -2.32 0.70 -6.78
CA GLY A 99 -3.44 0.13 -6.04
C GLY A 99 -3.74 0.92 -4.78
N TYR A 100 -5.02 1.02 -4.44
CA TYR A 100 -5.48 1.59 -3.18
C TYR A 100 -6.56 0.70 -2.58
N LEU A 101 -6.32 0.21 -1.37
CA LEU A 101 -7.14 -0.80 -0.74
C LEU A 101 -7.85 -0.26 0.51
N LEU A 102 -9.04 -0.76 0.79
CA LEU A 102 -9.57 -0.72 2.15
C LEU A 102 -8.72 -1.63 3.05
N HIS A 103 -8.13 -1.08 4.10
CA HIS A 103 -7.24 -1.82 5.00
C HIS A 103 -7.98 -2.89 5.80
N HIS A 104 -9.26 -2.63 6.11
CA HIS A 104 -10.14 -3.53 6.85
C HIS A 104 -11.48 -3.64 6.13
N PHE A 105 -11.89 -4.85 5.80
CA PHE A 105 -13.16 -5.12 5.11
C PHE A 105 -14.37 -4.68 5.92
N GLU A 106 -14.25 -4.67 7.25
CA GLU A 106 -15.28 -4.22 8.18
C GLU A 106 -15.72 -2.77 7.90
N VAL A 107 -14.81 -1.91 7.45
CA VAL A 107 -15.14 -0.52 7.08
C VAL A 107 -16.19 -0.49 5.95
N TYR A 108 -16.08 -1.39 4.98
CA TYR A 108 -17.09 -1.54 3.92
C TYR A 108 -18.41 -2.06 4.46
N CYS A 109 -18.36 -3.04 5.37
CA CYS A 109 -19.57 -3.60 6.00
C CYS A 109 -20.33 -2.55 6.82
N GLU A 110 -19.59 -1.69 7.55
CA GLU A 110 -20.17 -0.64 8.38
C GLU A 110 -20.72 0.53 7.54
N ASN A 111 -20.03 0.88 6.45
CA ASN A 111 -20.40 2.01 5.61
C ASN A 111 -20.01 1.77 4.14
N LYS A 112 -20.92 1.19 3.38
CA LYS A 112 -20.73 0.91 1.95
C LYS A 112 -20.47 2.17 1.10
N SER A 113 -20.89 3.35 1.57
CA SER A 113 -20.66 4.60 0.83
C SER A 113 -19.17 4.96 0.70
N VAL A 114 -18.32 4.47 1.59
CA VAL A 114 -16.85 4.62 1.51
C VAL A 114 -16.31 4.09 0.16
N TRP A 115 -16.90 3.00 -0.34
CA TRP A 115 -16.50 2.41 -1.61
C TRP A 115 -16.72 3.34 -2.81
N ASN A 116 -17.74 4.18 -2.76
CA ASN A 116 -17.99 5.16 -3.82
C ASN A 116 -16.82 6.14 -4.00
N ASN A 117 -16.13 6.49 -2.92
CA ASN A 117 -14.92 7.33 -2.99
C ASN A 117 -13.79 6.62 -3.72
N PHE A 118 -13.60 5.32 -3.51
CA PHE A 118 -12.61 4.52 -4.23
C PHE A 118 -12.91 4.45 -5.72
N VAL A 119 -14.17 4.21 -6.08
CA VAL A 119 -14.63 4.20 -7.47
C VAL A 119 -14.40 5.56 -8.14
N LEU A 120 -14.64 6.66 -7.42
CA LEU A 120 -14.41 8.00 -7.92
C LEU A 120 -12.91 8.25 -8.19
N LEU A 121 -12.02 7.90 -7.25
CA LEU A 121 -10.57 8.02 -7.43
C LEU A 121 -10.08 7.22 -8.65
N GLN A 122 -10.64 6.03 -8.88
CA GLN A 122 -10.32 5.22 -10.06
C GLN A 122 -10.82 5.87 -11.35
N LYS A 123 -12.05 6.38 -11.37
CA LYS A 123 -12.60 7.09 -12.53
C LYS A 123 -11.83 8.37 -12.88
N GLU A 124 -11.30 9.05 -11.87
CA GLU A 124 -10.46 10.23 -12.04
C GLU A 124 -9.02 9.90 -12.48
N GLY A 125 -8.68 8.63 -12.63
CA GLY A 125 -7.34 8.18 -13.03
C GLY A 125 -6.26 8.34 -11.96
N LYS A 126 -6.65 8.53 -10.69
CA LYS A 126 -5.72 8.69 -9.56
C LYS A 126 -5.20 7.36 -9.03
N VAL A 127 -5.87 6.28 -9.34
CA VAL A 127 -5.49 4.91 -8.99
C VAL A 127 -5.93 3.92 -10.06
N ASP A 128 -5.08 2.94 -10.37
CA ASP A 128 -5.40 1.93 -11.39
C ASP A 128 -6.32 0.84 -10.86
N ARG A 129 -6.07 0.37 -9.64
CA ARG A 129 -6.74 -0.77 -9.02
C ARG A 129 -7.22 -0.44 -7.62
N ILE A 130 -8.46 -0.83 -7.33
CA ILE A 130 -9.07 -0.69 -6.01
C ILE A 130 -9.45 -2.07 -5.47
N GLY A 131 -9.48 -2.22 -4.15
CA GLY A 131 -9.76 -3.53 -3.54
C GLY A 131 -9.79 -3.49 -2.01
N PHE A 132 -9.69 -4.68 -1.43
CA PHE A 132 -9.71 -4.90 0.01
C PHE A 132 -8.47 -5.66 0.46
N SER A 133 -8.00 -5.35 1.66
CA SER A 133 -7.04 -6.18 2.39
C SER A 133 -7.83 -7.13 3.29
N LEU A 134 -7.70 -8.43 3.07
CA LEU A 134 -8.46 -9.46 3.78
C LEU A 134 -7.52 -10.23 4.71
N TYR A 135 -7.86 -10.26 5.99
CA TYR A 135 -7.11 -10.97 7.02
C TYR A 135 -7.74 -12.31 7.40
N ALA A 136 -9.08 -12.36 7.43
CA ALA A 136 -9.80 -13.57 7.77
C ALA A 136 -9.99 -14.47 6.56
N VAL A 137 -9.70 -15.77 6.71
CA VAL A 137 -9.91 -16.78 5.66
C VAL A 137 -11.38 -16.82 5.22
N SER A 138 -12.33 -16.54 6.13
CA SER A 138 -13.75 -16.46 5.83
C SER A 138 -14.12 -15.43 4.75
N TYR A 139 -13.29 -14.42 4.53
CA TYR A 139 -13.51 -13.40 3.50
C TYR A 139 -12.85 -13.72 2.16
N THR A 140 -11.98 -14.70 2.08
CA THR A 140 -11.24 -15.00 0.84
C THR A 140 -12.14 -15.49 -0.30
N HIS A 141 -13.27 -16.12 0.01
CA HIS A 141 -14.26 -16.56 -0.97
C HIS A 141 -14.97 -15.39 -1.68
N LEU A 142 -15.06 -14.21 -1.04
CA LEU A 142 -15.68 -13.02 -1.65
C LEU A 142 -14.93 -12.55 -2.90
N ARG A 143 -13.63 -12.75 -2.98
CA ARG A 143 -12.81 -12.38 -4.15
C ARG A 143 -13.20 -13.14 -5.41
N ALA A 144 -13.75 -14.34 -5.28
CA ALA A 144 -14.16 -15.17 -6.40
C ALA A 144 -15.49 -14.72 -7.06
N HIS A 145 -16.28 -13.91 -6.34
CA HIS A 145 -17.62 -13.48 -6.77
C HIS A 145 -17.69 -12.01 -7.21
N GLU A 146 -16.63 -11.23 -7.02
CA GLU A 146 -16.60 -9.79 -7.29
C GLU A 146 -15.81 -9.39 -8.55
N THR A 147 -15.40 -10.34 -9.32
CA THR A 147 -14.69 -10.10 -10.58
C THR A 147 -15.66 -9.90 -11.75
#